data_eae5fc365c04a40f20d4c2edc61cc515
#
_entry.id   eae5fc365c04a40f20d4c2edc61cc515
#
_cell.length_a   1.000
_cell.length_b   1.000
_cell.length_c   1.000
_cell.angle_alpha   90.00
_cell.angle_beta   90.00
_cell.angle_gamma   90.00
#
_symmetry.space_group_name_H-M   'P 1'
#
loop_
_entity.id
_entity.type
_entity.pdbx_description
1 polymer ?
#
loop_
_entity_poly.entity_id
_entity_poly.type
_entity_poly.pdbx_seq_one_letter_code
_entity_poly.pdbx_strand_id
1 'polypeptide(L)'
;EVFDMDLNTPMGSLIERVIEQLKESKENYDMDDIIEAIQKDDRAAKDVKDAAENRFLAAKHWGLFSKQGTLMEDLVIPGQITVLDVSCYTHIPGAQGLRALVIGLVVQKMFTQRMIVRKTEEYESIYRETHLIQREEDEQEKEPLIWLFIDEAHEFIPNEGKTVATQPLITVLREGRQPGISLVLASQQPGKIHTDVITQSDIVLAHRLTAKIDTQALGALMQSYMRENLDTQLNYLPAVKGAALVFDDINEKIYPMRVRPRYTWHGGETPSVIVKKSKIFEF
;
A
#
# COMPACT_ATOMS: atom_id res chain seq x y z
N GLU A 1 -4.22 -15.00 -8.19
CA GLU A 1 -5.26 -13.96 -7.99
C GLU A 1 -5.36 -13.03 -9.21
N VAL A 2 -4.29 -12.31 -9.65
CA VAL A 2 -4.37 -11.37 -10.80
C VAL A 2 -4.69 -12.07 -12.11
N PHE A 3 -4.16 -13.26 -12.31
CA PHE A 3 -4.44 -14.09 -13.49
C PHE A 3 -5.64 -15.04 -13.30
N ASP A 4 -6.29 -15.00 -12.13
CA ASP A 4 -7.36 -15.93 -11.76
C ASP A 4 -6.96 -17.40 -12.02
N MET A 5 -5.76 -17.76 -11.57
CA MET A 5 -5.20 -19.09 -11.74
C MET A 5 -5.07 -19.81 -10.39
N ASP A 6 -5.48 -21.08 -10.39
CA ASP A 6 -5.18 -22.01 -9.30
C ASP A 6 -3.88 -22.76 -9.64
N LEU A 7 -2.89 -22.71 -8.74
CA LEU A 7 -1.60 -23.41 -8.88
C LEU A 7 -1.76 -24.93 -8.95
N ASN A 8 -2.85 -25.49 -8.42
CA ASN A 8 -3.13 -26.91 -8.50
C ASN A 8 -3.67 -27.38 -9.86
N THR A 9 -3.85 -26.47 -10.80
CA THR A 9 -4.25 -26.81 -12.19
C THR A 9 -3.05 -27.20 -13.04
N PRO A 10 -3.25 -27.95 -14.16
CA PRO A 10 -2.16 -28.24 -15.09
C PRO A 10 -1.42 -27.00 -15.59
N MET A 11 -2.13 -25.88 -15.78
CA MET A 11 -1.54 -24.60 -16.16
C MET A 11 -0.72 -23.97 -15.01
N GLY A 12 -1.23 -24.01 -13.78
CA GLY A 12 -0.50 -23.54 -12.59
C GLY A 12 0.80 -24.29 -12.40
N SER A 13 0.76 -25.64 -12.46
CA SER A 13 1.96 -26.49 -12.35
C SER A 13 2.96 -26.26 -13.47
N LEU A 14 2.52 -25.97 -14.71
CA LEU A 14 3.40 -25.59 -15.81
C LEU A 14 4.14 -24.29 -15.49
N ILE A 15 3.41 -23.26 -15.07
CA ILE A 15 3.96 -21.93 -14.80
C ILE A 15 4.95 -21.99 -13.63
N GLU A 16 4.61 -22.68 -12.54
CA GLU A 16 5.50 -22.86 -11.38
C GLU A 16 6.84 -23.49 -11.82
N ARG A 17 6.79 -24.62 -12.54
CA ARG A 17 7.98 -25.29 -13.04
C ARG A 17 8.82 -24.40 -13.97
N VAL A 18 8.19 -23.68 -14.90
CA VAL A 18 8.89 -22.77 -15.81
C VAL A 18 9.57 -21.63 -15.06
N ILE A 19 8.91 -21.04 -14.08
CA ILE A 19 9.46 -19.96 -13.26
C ILE A 19 10.65 -20.50 -12.41
N GLU A 20 10.55 -21.67 -11.82
CA GLU A 20 11.66 -22.30 -11.09
C GLU A 20 12.86 -22.55 -11.99
N GLN A 21 12.67 -23.13 -13.18
CA GLN A 21 13.74 -23.34 -14.15
C GLN A 21 14.42 -22.05 -14.58
N LEU A 22 13.65 -20.98 -14.79
CA LEU A 22 14.20 -19.68 -15.14
C LEU A 22 14.99 -19.06 -14.00
N LYS A 23 14.54 -19.20 -12.75
CA LYS A 23 15.29 -18.74 -11.56
C LYS A 23 16.63 -19.46 -11.39
N GLU A 24 16.69 -20.76 -11.73
CA GLU A 24 17.92 -21.54 -11.64
C GLU A 24 18.89 -21.24 -12.79
N SER A 25 18.36 -20.96 -13.99
CA SER A 25 19.16 -20.83 -15.22
C SER A 25 19.54 -19.41 -15.60
N LYS A 26 18.79 -18.41 -15.12
CA LYS A 26 18.98 -16.99 -15.45
C LYS A 26 18.87 -16.12 -14.21
N GLU A 27 19.81 -15.21 -14.07
CA GLU A 27 19.80 -14.21 -13.00
C GLU A 27 18.68 -13.18 -13.18
N ASN A 28 18.34 -12.88 -14.45
CA ASN A 28 17.26 -11.96 -14.82
C ASN A 28 16.50 -12.48 -16.05
N TYR A 29 15.19 -12.46 -16.01
CA TYR A 29 14.30 -12.89 -17.09
C TYR A 29 13.08 -11.97 -17.21
N ASP A 30 12.51 -11.88 -18.42
CA ASP A 30 11.30 -11.10 -18.70
C ASP A 30 10.13 -11.97 -19.16
N MET A 31 9.05 -11.31 -19.60
CA MET A 31 7.86 -12.00 -20.12
C MET A 31 8.14 -12.82 -21.36
N ASP A 32 9.05 -12.39 -22.23
CA ASP A 32 9.40 -13.14 -23.45
C ASP A 32 10.16 -14.41 -23.10
N ASP A 33 11.05 -14.36 -22.11
CA ASP A 33 11.76 -15.54 -21.61
C ASP A 33 10.79 -16.57 -20.99
N ILE A 34 9.75 -16.10 -20.28
CA ILE A 34 8.71 -16.97 -19.72
C ILE A 34 7.91 -17.63 -20.84
N ILE A 35 7.47 -16.87 -21.83
CA ILE A 35 6.70 -17.38 -22.97
C ILE A 35 7.51 -18.41 -23.75
N GLU A 36 8.78 -18.13 -24.03
CA GLU A 36 9.68 -19.07 -24.69
C GLU A 36 9.86 -20.37 -23.90
N ALA A 37 10.02 -20.27 -22.58
CA ALA A 37 10.16 -21.43 -21.71
C ALA A 37 8.86 -22.26 -21.63
N ILE A 38 7.67 -21.63 -21.64
CA ILE A 38 6.37 -22.31 -21.73
C ILE A 38 6.27 -23.11 -23.04
N GLN A 39 6.67 -22.51 -24.17
CA GLN A 39 6.62 -23.18 -25.48
C GLN A 39 7.57 -24.39 -25.54
N LYS A 40 8.73 -24.32 -24.92
CA LYS A 40 9.76 -25.36 -24.86
C LYS A 40 9.47 -26.49 -23.87
N ASP A 41 8.49 -26.34 -22.99
CA ASP A 41 8.17 -27.38 -22.00
C ASP A 41 7.63 -28.64 -22.71
N ASP A 42 8.27 -29.80 -22.47
CA ASP A 42 7.91 -31.04 -23.12
C ASP A 42 6.82 -31.84 -22.37
N ARG A 43 6.45 -31.43 -21.19
CA ARG A 43 5.54 -32.18 -20.30
C ARG A 43 4.10 -31.72 -20.39
N ALA A 44 3.87 -30.45 -20.70
CA ALA A 44 2.52 -29.89 -20.76
C ALA A 44 1.86 -30.14 -22.11
N ALA A 45 0.55 -30.41 -22.10
CA ALA A 45 -0.26 -30.54 -23.30
C ALA A 45 -0.31 -29.20 -24.07
N LYS A 46 -0.48 -29.25 -25.38
CA LYS A 46 -0.42 -28.09 -26.23
C LYS A 46 -1.46 -27.04 -25.89
N ASP A 47 -2.68 -27.45 -25.59
CA ASP A 47 -3.80 -26.57 -25.18
C ASP A 47 -3.51 -25.81 -23.89
N VAL A 48 -2.81 -26.45 -22.94
CA VAL A 48 -2.37 -25.84 -21.67
C VAL A 48 -1.28 -24.80 -21.94
N LYS A 49 -0.33 -25.10 -22.85
CA LYS A 49 0.72 -24.15 -23.23
C LYS A 49 0.15 -22.95 -23.96
N ASP A 50 -0.74 -23.16 -24.91
CA ASP A 50 -1.39 -22.08 -25.66
C ASP A 50 -2.22 -21.17 -24.75
N ALA A 51 -2.91 -21.75 -23.77
CA ALA A 51 -3.66 -20.99 -22.78
C ALA A 51 -2.75 -20.16 -21.83
N ALA A 52 -1.63 -20.73 -21.37
CA ALA A 52 -0.66 -20.03 -20.54
C ALA A 52 0.02 -18.89 -21.32
N GLU A 53 0.49 -19.16 -22.54
CA GLU A 53 1.09 -18.17 -23.42
C GLU A 53 0.18 -16.96 -23.64
N ASN A 54 -1.09 -17.18 -23.98
CA ASN A 54 -2.06 -16.10 -24.17
C ASN A 54 -2.22 -15.22 -22.94
N ARG A 55 -2.14 -15.76 -21.72
CA ARG A 55 -2.20 -14.99 -20.48
C ARG A 55 -0.97 -14.12 -20.28
N PHE A 56 0.23 -14.65 -20.55
CA PHE A 56 1.46 -13.86 -20.46
C PHE A 56 1.57 -12.82 -21.56
N LEU A 57 1.10 -13.11 -22.78
CA LEU A 57 0.98 -12.11 -23.84
C LEU A 57 0.04 -10.97 -23.47
N ALA A 58 -1.10 -11.27 -22.84
CA ALA A 58 -2.00 -10.25 -22.33
C ALA A 58 -1.33 -9.40 -21.23
N ALA A 59 -0.61 -10.04 -20.31
CA ALA A 59 0.12 -9.35 -19.24
C ALA A 59 1.25 -8.45 -19.75
N LYS A 60 1.88 -8.80 -20.84
CA LYS A 60 2.91 -7.96 -21.50
C LYS A 60 2.36 -6.59 -21.89
N HIS A 61 1.07 -6.50 -22.26
CA HIS A 61 0.42 -5.24 -22.63
C HIS A 61 0.14 -4.33 -21.42
N TRP A 62 0.28 -4.82 -20.19
CA TRP A 62 0.11 -3.99 -19.01
C TRP A 62 1.25 -2.98 -18.80
N GLY A 63 2.39 -3.17 -19.45
CA GLY A 63 3.55 -2.27 -19.33
C GLY A 63 4.21 -2.28 -17.95
N LEU A 64 3.91 -3.29 -17.12
CA LEU A 64 4.43 -3.42 -15.76
C LEU A 64 5.76 -4.16 -15.70
N PHE A 65 5.97 -5.12 -16.60
CA PHE A 65 7.10 -6.04 -16.52
C PHE A 65 8.23 -5.62 -17.47
N SER A 66 9.45 -5.54 -16.94
CA SER A 66 10.65 -5.15 -17.67
C SER A 66 11.86 -5.90 -17.12
N LYS A 67 12.89 -6.12 -17.95
CA LYS A 67 14.20 -6.66 -17.51
C LYS A 67 14.90 -5.73 -16.51
N GLN A 68 14.73 -4.43 -16.71
CA GLN A 68 15.21 -3.40 -15.78
C GLN A 68 14.03 -2.84 -15.02
N GLY A 69 13.79 -3.35 -13.82
CA GLY A 69 12.76 -2.84 -12.92
C GLY A 69 13.24 -1.63 -12.12
N THR A 70 12.31 -0.89 -11.55
CA THR A 70 12.61 0.19 -10.60
C THR A 70 13.23 -0.40 -9.33
N LEU A 71 14.37 0.12 -8.93
CA LEU A 71 15.02 -0.26 -7.68
C LEU A 71 14.29 0.34 -6.48
N MET A 72 14.31 -0.33 -5.35
CA MET A 72 13.73 0.23 -4.12
C MET A 72 14.48 1.47 -3.63
N GLU A 73 15.78 1.54 -3.88
CA GLU A 73 16.64 2.69 -3.59
C GLU A 73 16.22 3.94 -4.35
N ASP A 74 15.61 3.78 -5.55
CA ASP A 74 15.05 4.89 -6.31
C ASP A 74 13.67 5.34 -5.78
N LEU A 75 12.98 4.47 -5.05
CA LEU A 75 11.67 4.77 -4.48
C LEU A 75 11.76 5.33 -3.06
N VAL A 76 12.75 4.87 -2.28
CA VAL A 76 12.90 5.23 -0.87
C VAL A 76 14.20 6.02 -0.69
N ILE A 77 14.09 7.34 -0.86
CA ILE A 77 15.21 8.28 -0.75
C ILE A 77 15.02 9.13 0.51
N PRO A 78 16.05 9.25 1.37
CA PRO A 78 15.97 10.08 2.58
C PRO A 78 15.55 11.52 2.29
N GLY A 79 14.55 12.02 3.03
CA GLY A 79 14.08 13.40 2.90
C GLY A 79 13.25 13.70 1.65
N GLN A 80 12.94 12.69 0.83
CA GLN A 80 12.09 12.84 -0.36
C GLN A 80 10.68 12.31 -0.17
N ILE A 81 9.76 12.82 -1.00
CA ILE A 81 8.41 12.31 -1.15
C ILE A 81 8.32 11.67 -2.54
N THR A 82 8.13 10.36 -2.56
CA THR A 82 7.90 9.61 -3.80
C THR A 82 6.41 9.37 -3.99
N VAL A 83 5.87 9.64 -5.16
CA VAL A 83 4.48 9.40 -5.50
C VAL A 83 4.39 8.23 -6.48
N LEU A 84 3.74 7.15 -6.05
CA LEU A 84 3.43 6.01 -6.90
C LEU A 84 2.02 6.18 -7.48
N ASP A 85 1.94 6.69 -8.70
CA ASP A 85 0.67 6.85 -9.40
C ASP A 85 0.25 5.54 -10.08
N VAL A 86 -0.77 4.90 -9.53
CA VAL A 86 -1.35 3.65 -10.05
C VAL A 86 -2.63 3.88 -10.86
N SER A 87 -3.02 5.12 -11.10
CA SER A 87 -4.26 5.47 -11.83
C SER A 87 -4.22 5.02 -13.29
N CYS A 88 -3.03 4.97 -13.88
CA CYS A 88 -2.82 4.50 -15.26
C CYS A 88 -3.32 3.06 -15.49
N TYR A 89 -3.35 2.22 -14.45
CA TYR A 89 -3.81 0.85 -14.52
C TYR A 89 -5.34 0.68 -14.44
N THR A 90 -6.08 1.74 -14.16
CA THR A 90 -7.55 1.68 -13.96
C THR A 90 -8.31 1.30 -15.23
N HIS A 91 -7.78 1.67 -16.39
CA HIS A 91 -8.49 1.53 -17.68
C HIS A 91 -7.94 0.41 -18.57
N ILE A 92 -7.05 -0.44 -18.07
CA ILE A 92 -6.50 -1.54 -18.83
C ILE A 92 -7.48 -2.72 -18.81
N PRO A 93 -8.02 -3.17 -19.97
CA PRO A 93 -8.94 -4.30 -19.99
C PRO A 93 -8.26 -5.57 -19.48
N GLY A 94 -8.96 -6.34 -18.66
CA GLY A 94 -8.42 -7.59 -18.09
C GLY A 94 -7.38 -7.41 -16.97
N ALA A 95 -7.07 -6.17 -16.57
CA ALA A 95 -6.11 -5.85 -15.53
C ALA A 95 -6.79 -5.54 -14.16
N GLN A 96 -7.92 -6.17 -13.91
CA GLN A 96 -8.58 -6.07 -12.60
C GLN A 96 -7.61 -6.56 -11.51
N GLY A 97 -7.40 -5.73 -10.50
CA GLY A 97 -6.44 -6.04 -9.43
C GLY A 97 -4.98 -5.65 -9.71
N LEU A 98 -4.65 -5.11 -10.90
CA LEU A 98 -3.27 -4.72 -11.21
C LEU A 98 -2.75 -3.60 -10.29
N ARG A 99 -3.60 -2.64 -9.92
CA ARG A 99 -3.26 -1.63 -8.91
C ARG A 99 -2.86 -2.26 -7.59
N ALA A 100 -3.65 -3.24 -7.14
CA ALA A 100 -3.36 -3.98 -5.91
C ALA A 100 -2.07 -4.82 -6.05
N LEU A 101 -1.80 -5.39 -7.23
CA LEU A 101 -0.54 -6.09 -7.48
C LEU A 101 0.68 -5.17 -7.30
N VAL A 102 0.67 -4.01 -7.94
CA VAL A 102 1.77 -3.04 -7.86
C VAL A 102 2.00 -2.61 -6.41
N ILE A 103 0.94 -2.23 -5.70
CA ILE A 103 1.03 -1.83 -4.29
C ILE A 103 1.54 -3.01 -3.43
N GLY A 104 0.99 -4.21 -3.62
CA GLY A 104 1.39 -5.39 -2.87
C GLY A 104 2.87 -5.75 -3.05
N LEU A 105 3.36 -5.69 -4.29
CA LEU A 105 4.78 -5.96 -4.61
C LEU A 105 5.72 -4.92 -3.99
N VAL A 106 5.39 -3.63 -4.11
CA VAL A 106 6.19 -2.54 -3.54
C VAL A 106 6.24 -2.67 -2.02
N VAL A 107 5.08 -2.85 -1.38
CA VAL A 107 4.98 -2.98 0.08
C VAL A 107 5.75 -4.21 0.59
N GLN A 108 5.59 -5.36 -0.06
CA GLN A 108 6.29 -6.59 0.31
C GLN A 108 7.82 -6.44 0.17
N LYS A 109 8.28 -5.89 -0.94
CA LYS A 109 9.71 -5.70 -1.19
C LYS A 109 10.32 -4.69 -0.21
N MET A 110 9.63 -3.58 0.00
CA MET A 110 10.02 -2.56 0.97
C MET A 110 10.14 -3.14 2.40
N PHE A 111 9.13 -3.90 2.84
CA PHE A 111 9.14 -4.55 4.15
C PHE A 111 10.32 -5.53 4.29
N THR A 112 10.52 -6.40 3.29
CA THR A 112 11.61 -7.38 3.31
C THR A 112 12.98 -6.71 3.37
N GLN A 113 13.19 -5.67 2.55
CA GLN A 113 14.46 -4.94 2.53
C GLN A 113 14.73 -4.24 3.87
N ARG A 114 13.73 -3.55 4.43
CA ARG A 114 13.87 -2.92 5.74
C ARG A 114 14.12 -3.93 6.88
N MET A 115 13.52 -5.11 6.83
CA MET A 115 13.78 -6.17 7.80
C MET A 115 15.23 -6.68 7.73
N ILE A 116 15.81 -6.79 6.54
CA ILE A 116 17.22 -7.17 6.36
C ILE A 116 18.13 -6.08 6.96
N VAL A 117 17.91 -4.83 6.58
CA VAL A 117 18.68 -3.70 7.10
C VAL A 117 18.61 -3.63 8.61
N ARG A 118 17.41 -3.77 9.18
CA ARG A 118 17.21 -3.72 10.64
C ARG A 118 17.98 -4.81 11.38
N LYS A 119 17.99 -6.03 10.85
CA LYS A 119 18.80 -7.13 11.42
C LYS A 119 20.29 -6.82 11.39
N THR A 120 20.76 -6.19 10.32
CA THR A 120 22.17 -5.77 10.22
C THR A 120 22.49 -4.67 11.24
N GLU A 121 21.63 -3.67 11.37
CA GLU A 121 21.78 -2.61 12.39
C GLU A 121 21.81 -3.17 13.82
N GLU A 122 20.94 -4.13 14.14
CA GLU A 122 20.90 -4.80 15.45
C GLU A 122 22.18 -5.62 15.70
N TYR A 123 22.64 -6.37 14.72
CA TYR A 123 23.89 -7.13 14.82
C TYR A 123 25.08 -6.22 15.06
N GLU A 124 25.20 -5.14 14.31
CA GLU A 124 26.26 -4.15 14.48
C GLU A 124 26.22 -3.46 15.85
N SER A 125 25.02 -3.16 16.36
CA SER A 125 24.87 -2.56 17.69
C SER A 125 25.39 -3.52 18.78
N ILE A 126 24.97 -4.80 18.73
CA ILE A 126 25.41 -5.82 19.67
C ILE A 126 26.93 -6.06 19.58
N TYR A 127 27.45 -6.11 18.34
CA TYR A 127 28.90 -6.30 18.13
C TYR A 127 29.72 -5.16 18.75
N ARG A 128 29.31 -3.92 18.55
CA ARG A 128 29.96 -2.73 19.11
C ARG A 128 29.91 -2.70 20.65
N GLU A 129 28.73 -2.98 21.23
CA GLU A 129 28.56 -3.07 22.68
C GLU A 129 29.47 -4.15 23.29
N THR A 130 29.54 -5.31 22.66
CA THR A 130 30.32 -6.45 23.16
C THR A 130 31.83 -6.16 23.09
N HIS A 131 32.29 -5.40 22.09
CA HIS A 131 33.71 -5.11 21.89
C HIS A 131 34.16 -3.76 22.42
N LEU A 132 33.27 -3.02 23.15
CA LEU A 132 33.55 -1.68 23.72
C LEU A 132 34.11 -0.68 22.68
N ILE A 133 33.71 -0.81 21.43
CA ILE A 133 34.15 0.07 20.36
C ILE A 133 33.39 1.40 20.53
N GLN A 134 34.12 2.47 20.87
CA GLN A 134 33.54 3.81 20.92
C GLN A 134 33.12 4.23 19.50
N ARG A 135 31.98 4.88 19.43
CA ARG A 135 31.43 5.45 18.20
C ARG A 135 32.38 6.55 17.72
N GLU A 136 33.21 6.30 16.73
CA GLU A 136 33.53 7.37 15.82
C GLU A 136 32.25 7.66 15.06
N GLU A 137 31.82 8.92 15.03
CA GLU A 137 30.65 9.39 14.31
C GLU A 137 30.94 9.34 12.78
N ASP A 138 31.31 8.18 12.29
CA ASP A 138 31.18 7.91 10.86
C ASP A 138 29.70 7.86 10.58
N GLU A 139 29.23 8.90 9.91
CA GLU A 139 27.91 9.03 9.31
C GLU A 139 27.71 7.91 8.26
N GLN A 140 27.56 6.68 8.72
CA GLN A 140 26.95 5.67 7.85
C GLN A 140 25.53 6.17 7.59
N GLU A 141 25.25 6.44 6.33
CA GLU A 141 23.89 6.77 5.86
C GLU A 141 22.95 5.68 6.35
N LYS A 142 22.24 5.97 7.44
CA LYS A 142 21.25 5.04 7.95
C LYS A 142 20.12 5.00 6.95
N GLU A 143 19.71 3.80 6.59
CA GLU A 143 18.50 3.61 5.79
C GLU A 143 17.31 4.37 6.42
N PRO A 144 16.54 5.13 5.62
CA PRO A 144 15.51 6.01 6.15
C PRO A 144 14.34 5.23 6.77
N LEU A 145 13.74 5.80 7.81
CA LEU A 145 12.41 5.38 8.26
C LEU A 145 11.37 5.76 7.20
N ILE A 146 10.38 4.90 7.00
CA ILE A 146 9.44 5.04 5.90
C ILE A 146 8.04 5.38 6.41
N TRP A 147 7.44 6.41 5.81
CA TRP A 147 6.02 6.71 5.97
C TRP A 147 5.30 6.35 4.67
N LEU A 148 4.44 5.34 4.72
CA LEU A 148 3.65 4.90 3.58
C LEU A 148 2.22 5.43 3.69
N PHE A 149 1.82 6.25 2.72
CA PHE A 149 0.48 6.82 2.63
C PHE A 149 -0.30 6.12 1.52
N ILE A 150 -1.49 5.60 1.82
CA ILE A 150 -2.36 4.95 0.85
C ILE A 150 -3.73 5.63 0.89
N ASP A 151 -4.10 6.23 -0.24
CA ASP A 151 -5.44 6.79 -0.43
C ASP A 151 -6.40 5.70 -0.94
N GLU A 152 -7.69 5.87 -0.63
CA GLU A 152 -8.76 4.90 -0.90
C GLU A 152 -8.40 3.47 -0.47
N ALA A 153 -7.82 3.34 0.71
CA ALA A 153 -7.24 2.09 1.22
C ALA A 153 -8.21 0.91 1.24
N HIS A 154 -9.53 1.16 1.32
CA HIS A 154 -10.56 0.12 1.26
C HIS A 154 -10.56 -0.66 -0.07
N GLU A 155 -9.98 -0.12 -1.16
CA GLU A 155 -9.82 -0.84 -2.42
C GLU A 155 -8.71 -1.91 -2.36
N PHE A 156 -7.74 -1.76 -1.46
CA PHE A 156 -6.55 -2.62 -1.36
C PHE A 156 -6.59 -3.56 -0.16
N ILE A 157 -7.30 -3.14 0.89
CA ILE A 157 -7.43 -3.89 2.14
C ILE A 157 -8.93 -3.95 2.57
N PRO A 158 -9.78 -4.59 1.74
CA PRO A 158 -11.22 -4.62 1.98
C PRO A 158 -11.59 -5.49 3.18
N ASN A 159 -12.75 -5.18 3.80
CA ASN A 159 -13.31 -6.00 4.88
C ASN A 159 -13.82 -7.35 4.37
N GLU A 160 -14.40 -7.38 3.17
CA GLU A 160 -14.88 -8.59 2.52
C GLU A 160 -14.02 -8.92 1.29
N GLY A 161 -13.61 -10.18 1.18
CA GLY A 161 -12.71 -10.63 0.13
C GLY A 161 -11.23 -10.28 0.43
N LYS A 162 -10.38 -10.47 -0.57
CA LYS A 162 -8.94 -10.17 -0.49
C LYS A 162 -8.44 -9.67 -1.82
N THR A 163 -7.46 -8.78 -1.78
CA THR A 163 -6.66 -8.39 -2.93
C THR A 163 -5.22 -8.90 -2.76
N VAL A 164 -4.42 -8.83 -3.80
CA VAL A 164 -2.99 -9.20 -3.72
C VAL A 164 -2.24 -8.28 -2.73
N ALA A 165 -2.68 -7.05 -2.54
CA ALA A 165 -2.11 -6.11 -1.58
C ALA A 165 -2.53 -6.38 -0.13
N THR A 166 -3.63 -7.09 0.11
CA THR A 166 -4.21 -7.24 1.45
C THR A 166 -3.21 -7.84 2.43
N GLN A 167 -2.58 -8.96 2.10
CA GLN A 167 -1.66 -9.63 3.00
C GLN A 167 -0.37 -8.82 3.28
N PRO A 168 0.32 -8.25 2.26
CA PRO A 168 1.46 -7.35 2.49
C PRO A 168 1.12 -6.17 3.39
N LEU A 169 -0.03 -5.53 3.20
CA LEU A 169 -0.46 -4.40 4.00
C LEU A 169 -0.79 -4.78 5.44
N ILE A 170 -1.46 -5.92 5.67
CA ILE A 170 -1.71 -6.45 7.01
C ILE A 170 -0.38 -6.77 7.72
N THR A 171 0.60 -7.31 7.01
CA THR A 171 1.92 -7.59 7.58
C THR A 171 2.59 -6.28 8.05
N VAL A 172 2.61 -5.25 7.21
CA VAL A 172 3.15 -3.94 7.61
C VAL A 172 2.37 -3.33 8.77
N LEU A 173 1.05 -3.46 8.77
CA LEU A 173 0.20 -2.95 9.85
C LEU A 173 0.54 -3.57 11.21
N ARG A 174 0.80 -4.88 11.25
CA ARG A 174 1.09 -5.62 12.47
C ARG A 174 2.57 -5.56 12.90
N GLU A 175 3.46 -5.56 11.94
CA GLU A 175 4.90 -5.78 12.17
C GLU A 175 5.77 -4.60 11.71
N GLY A 176 5.20 -3.57 11.10
CA GLY A 176 5.94 -2.43 10.51
C GLY A 176 6.75 -1.62 11.52
N ARG A 177 6.41 -1.70 12.81
CA ARG A 177 7.15 -1.00 13.87
C ARG A 177 8.62 -1.45 13.94
N GLN A 178 8.89 -2.75 13.83
CA GLN A 178 10.25 -3.29 13.93
C GLN A 178 11.16 -2.78 12.79
N PRO A 179 10.77 -2.89 11.50
CA PRO A 179 11.56 -2.35 10.40
C PRO A 179 11.51 -0.83 10.25
N GLY A 180 10.73 -0.12 11.07
CA GLY A 180 10.61 1.33 11.01
C GLY A 180 9.73 1.84 9.87
N ILE A 181 8.63 1.14 9.59
CA ILE A 181 7.64 1.53 8.58
C ILE A 181 6.36 1.97 9.29
N SER A 182 5.94 3.22 9.06
CA SER A 182 4.67 3.76 9.51
C SER A 182 3.66 3.77 8.37
N LEU A 183 2.42 3.33 8.64
CA LEU A 183 1.37 3.24 7.65
C LEU A 183 0.27 4.27 7.95
N VAL A 184 -0.09 5.06 6.94
CA VAL A 184 -1.19 6.02 7.00
C VAL A 184 -2.21 5.64 5.91
N LEU A 185 -3.40 5.26 6.34
CA LEU A 185 -4.46 4.82 5.45
C LEU A 185 -5.58 5.87 5.42
N ALA A 186 -5.94 6.34 4.24
CA ALA A 186 -7.09 7.20 4.04
C ALA A 186 -8.22 6.44 3.35
N SER A 187 -9.45 6.64 3.79
CA SER A 187 -10.64 6.03 3.18
C SER A 187 -11.86 6.89 3.38
N GLN A 188 -12.72 6.94 2.36
CA GLN A 188 -14.05 7.53 2.46
C GLN A 188 -15.11 6.52 2.92
N GLN A 189 -14.76 5.23 3.02
CA GLN A 189 -15.66 4.14 3.36
C GLN A 189 -15.08 3.27 4.48
N PRO A 190 -15.01 3.78 5.72
CA PRO A 190 -14.41 3.03 6.84
C PRO A 190 -15.13 1.72 7.13
N GLY A 191 -16.43 1.60 6.83
CA GLY A 191 -17.16 0.34 6.97
C GLY A 191 -16.75 -0.76 5.98
N LYS A 192 -16.00 -0.42 4.94
CA LYS A 192 -15.48 -1.38 3.95
C LYS A 192 -14.01 -1.72 4.13
N ILE A 193 -13.33 -1.12 5.08
CA ILE A 193 -11.92 -1.42 5.35
C ILE A 193 -11.76 -2.61 6.29
N HIS A 194 -10.70 -3.38 6.13
CA HIS A 194 -10.42 -4.57 6.94
C HIS A 194 -10.38 -4.24 8.43
N THR A 195 -10.94 -5.11 9.26
CA THR A 195 -11.03 -4.90 10.72
C THR A 195 -9.68 -4.70 11.39
N ASP A 196 -8.62 -5.34 10.89
CA ASP A 196 -7.27 -5.16 11.44
C ASP A 196 -6.78 -3.72 11.35
N VAL A 197 -7.11 -3.00 10.26
CA VAL A 197 -6.75 -1.57 10.14
C VAL A 197 -7.31 -0.80 11.32
N ILE A 198 -8.53 -1.11 11.63
CA ILE A 198 -9.30 -0.47 12.69
C ILE A 198 -8.71 -0.79 14.07
N THR A 199 -8.41 -2.06 14.33
CA THR A 199 -7.96 -2.54 15.64
C THR A 199 -6.47 -2.34 15.94
N GLN A 200 -5.65 -2.08 14.91
CA GLN A 200 -4.20 -1.88 15.03
C GLN A 200 -3.79 -0.41 14.85
N SER A 201 -4.77 0.50 14.68
CA SER A 201 -4.46 1.91 14.51
C SER A 201 -4.31 2.60 15.86
N ASP A 202 -3.15 3.17 16.13
CA ASP A 202 -2.88 3.97 17.34
C ASP A 202 -3.64 5.29 17.32
N ILE A 203 -3.80 5.87 16.11
CA ILE A 203 -4.46 7.18 15.91
C ILE A 203 -5.46 7.07 14.77
N VAL A 204 -6.71 7.46 15.04
CA VAL A 204 -7.73 7.59 14.01
C VAL A 204 -8.19 9.04 13.89
N LEU A 205 -8.17 9.57 12.67
CA LEU A 205 -8.64 10.91 12.37
C LEU A 205 -9.93 10.79 11.55
N ALA A 206 -11.06 11.12 12.17
CA ALA A 206 -12.36 11.04 11.53
C ALA A 206 -12.89 12.44 11.20
N HIS A 207 -13.10 12.69 9.93
CA HIS A 207 -13.92 13.80 9.46
C HIS A 207 -15.40 13.45 9.61
N ARG A 208 -16.28 14.40 9.31
CA ARG A 208 -17.73 14.21 9.41
C ARG A 208 -18.18 13.01 8.58
N LEU A 209 -18.79 12.02 9.24
CA LEU A 209 -19.43 10.85 8.64
C LEU A 209 -20.94 11.01 8.73
N THR A 210 -21.66 10.61 7.69
CA THR A 210 -23.13 10.70 7.62
C THR A 210 -23.79 9.33 7.47
N ALA A 211 -23.08 8.34 6.94
CA ALA A 211 -23.59 7.01 6.74
C ALA A 211 -23.53 6.19 8.05
N LYS A 212 -24.63 5.58 8.43
CA LYS A 212 -24.73 4.78 9.66
C LYS A 212 -23.75 3.61 9.72
N ILE A 213 -23.48 2.98 8.58
CA ILE A 213 -22.52 1.89 8.49
C ILE A 213 -21.10 2.35 8.84
N ASP A 214 -20.71 3.55 8.44
CA ASP A 214 -19.41 4.12 8.67
C ASP A 214 -19.22 4.58 10.12
N THR A 215 -20.27 5.16 10.72
CA THR A 215 -20.25 5.52 12.15
C THR A 215 -20.23 4.29 13.04
N GLN A 216 -20.91 3.21 12.65
CA GLN A 216 -20.86 1.93 13.37
C GLN A 216 -19.47 1.27 13.27
N ALA A 217 -18.84 1.29 12.10
CA ALA A 217 -17.49 0.78 11.92
C ALA A 217 -16.49 1.56 12.79
N LEU A 218 -16.58 2.88 12.81
CA LEU A 218 -15.77 3.72 13.68
C LEU A 218 -16.07 3.46 15.16
N GLY A 219 -17.35 3.25 15.52
CA GLY A 219 -17.74 2.89 16.88
C GLY A 219 -17.24 1.53 17.36
N ALA A 220 -16.95 0.60 16.44
CA ALA A 220 -16.36 -0.69 16.78
C ALA A 220 -14.90 -0.58 17.25
N LEU A 221 -14.19 0.51 16.86
CA LEU A 221 -12.85 0.86 17.33
C LEU A 221 -12.78 1.26 18.79
N MET A 222 -13.90 1.72 19.31
CA MET A 222 -13.90 2.39 20.59
C MET A 222 -14.20 1.42 21.73
N GLN A 223 -13.43 1.56 22.78
CA GLN A 223 -13.77 0.94 24.05
C GLN A 223 -15.14 1.46 24.53
N SER A 224 -15.85 0.64 25.31
CA SER A 224 -17.28 0.85 25.64
C SER A 224 -17.60 2.23 26.23
N TYR A 225 -16.68 2.85 26.97
CA TYR A 225 -16.88 4.18 27.57
C TYR A 225 -16.81 5.34 26.56
N MET A 226 -16.19 5.14 25.39
CA MET A 226 -16.15 6.15 24.32
C MET A 226 -17.33 6.06 23.36
N ARG A 227 -17.98 4.87 23.27
CA ARG A 227 -19.07 4.62 22.31
C ARG A 227 -20.29 5.48 22.53
N GLU A 228 -20.67 5.72 23.79
CA GLU A 228 -21.89 6.45 24.13
C GLU A 228 -21.91 7.92 23.63
N ASN A 229 -20.73 8.51 23.40
CA ASN A 229 -20.60 9.90 22.98
C ASN A 229 -20.22 10.10 21.52
N LEU A 230 -19.86 9.03 20.78
CA LEU A 230 -19.31 9.14 19.43
C LEU A 230 -20.29 9.75 18.43
N ASP A 231 -21.49 9.21 18.33
CA ASP A 231 -22.52 9.71 17.40
C ASP A 231 -22.88 11.17 17.72
N THR A 232 -22.91 11.50 18.99
CA THR A 232 -23.15 12.85 19.46
C THR A 232 -22.02 13.78 19.03
N GLN A 233 -20.77 13.42 19.26
CA GLN A 233 -19.61 14.23 18.90
C GLN A 233 -19.44 14.38 17.37
N LEU A 234 -19.63 13.31 16.61
CA LEU A 234 -19.59 13.37 15.14
C LEU A 234 -20.70 14.27 14.59
N ASN A 235 -21.90 14.22 15.17
CA ASN A 235 -23.02 15.08 14.79
C ASN A 235 -22.81 16.55 15.15
N TYR A 236 -22.08 16.83 16.23
CA TYR A 236 -21.71 18.19 16.65
C TYR A 236 -20.54 18.78 15.85
N LEU A 237 -19.84 17.98 15.05
CA LEU A 237 -18.78 18.52 14.19
C LEU A 237 -19.37 19.61 13.26
N PRO A 238 -18.80 20.81 13.27
CA PRO A 238 -19.26 21.88 12.40
C PRO A 238 -19.10 21.51 10.92
N ALA A 239 -20.05 21.91 10.07
CA ALA A 239 -20.02 21.67 8.63
C ALA A 239 -18.98 22.58 7.91
N VAL A 240 -17.79 22.71 8.48
CA VAL A 240 -16.67 23.47 7.90
C VAL A 240 -15.57 22.52 7.46
N LYS A 241 -14.91 22.87 6.35
CA LYS A 241 -13.77 22.07 5.85
C LYS A 241 -12.68 21.94 6.91
N GLY A 242 -12.20 20.73 7.08
CA GLY A 242 -11.13 20.41 8.02
C GLY A 242 -11.57 20.08 9.45
N ALA A 243 -12.87 20.21 9.80
CA ALA A 243 -13.36 19.76 11.10
C ALA A 243 -13.22 18.25 11.21
N ALA A 244 -12.66 17.77 12.32
CA ALA A 244 -12.38 16.36 12.57
C ALA A 244 -12.36 16.04 14.06
N LEU A 245 -12.45 14.75 14.39
CA LEU A 245 -12.12 14.18 15.67
C LEU A 245 -10.83 13.36 15.54
N VAL A 246 -9.93 13.50 16.48
CA VAL A 246 -8.77 12.63 16.65
C VAL A 246 -9.06 11.69 17.79
N PHE A 247 -8.92 10.42 17.52
CA PHE A 247 -8.99 9.35 18.51
C PHE A 247 -7.56 8.88 18.75
N ASP A 248 -7.14 8.98 19.99
CA ASP A 248 -5.83 8.55 20.46
C ASP A 248 -6.07 7.33 21.35
N ASP A 249 -5.78 6.15 20.81
CA ASP A 249 -6.02 4.88 21.50
C ASP A 249 -5.04 4.70 22.66
N ILE A 250 -3.81 5.18 22.52
CA ILE A 250 -2.77 5.07 23.55
C ILE A 250 -3.16 5.86 24.81
N ASN A 251 -3.69 7.07 24.63
CA ASN A 251 -4.09 7.94 25.75
C ASN A 251 -5.57 7.84 26.09
N GLU A 252 -6.32 7.01 25.37
CA GLU A 252 -7.77 6.81 25.53
C GLU A 252 -8.56 8.12 25.49
N LYS A 253 -8.26 9.01 24.55
CA LYS A 253 -8.84 10.35 24.46
C LYS A 253 -9.34 10.69 23.07
N ILE A 254 -10.37 11.55 23.05
CA ILE A 254 -10.94 12.12 21.83
C ILE A 254 -10.71 13.62 21.87
N TYR A 255 -10.15 14.15 20.78
CA TYR A 255 -9.89 15.58 20.63
C TYR A 255 -10.63 16.13 19.41
N PRO A 256 -11.51 17.11 19.56
CA PRO A 256 -12.01 17.85 18.41
C PRO A 256 -10.88 18.74 17.85
N MET A 257 -10.73 18.73 16.54
CA MET A 257 -9.72 19.54 15.89
C MET A 257 -10.23 20.15 14.58
N ARG A 258 -9.48 21.09 14.05
CA ARG A 258 -9.65 21.59 12.70
C ARG A 258 -8.31 21.58 11.97
N VAL A 259 -8.26 20.85 10.87
CA VAL A 259 -7.09 20.87 9.98
C VAL A 259 -6.96 22.28 9.38
N ARG A 260 -5.78 22.87 9.47
CA ARG A 260 -5.49 24.16 8.89
C ARG A 260 -5.59 24.13 7.36
N PRO A 261 -5.85 25.25 6.69
CA PRO A 261 -5.74 25.32 5.24
C PRO A 261 -4.34 24.91 4.76
N ARG A 262 -4.28 24.27 3.61
CA ARG A 262 -3.01 23.91 2.97
C ARG A 262 -2.26 25.14 2.49
N TYR A 263 -0.94 25.04 2.43
CA TYR A 263 -0.10 26.07 1.80
C TYR A 263 0.15 25.81 0.31
N THR A 264 -0.11 24.58 -0.14
CA THR A 264 0.07 24.17 -1.53
C THR A 264 -1.20 24.43 -2.35
N TRP A 265 -1.03 24.57 -3.66
CA TRP A 265 -2.16 24.68 -4.59
C TRP A 265 -3.03 23.41 -4.55
N HIS A 266 -4.34 23.60 -4.76
CA HIS A 266 -5.31 22.51 -4.79
C HIS A 266 -5.72 22.19 -6.23
N GLY A 267 -5.16 21.12 -6.81
CA GLY A 267 -5.49 20.67 -8.16
C GLY A 267 -6.84 19.97 -8.32
N GLY A 268 -7.53 19.65 -7.23
CA GLY A 268 -8.79 18.89 -7.22
C GLY A 268 -10.04 19.76 -7.03
N GLU A 269 -10.08 20.97 -7.56
CA GLU A 269 -11.32 21.77 -7.57
C GLU A 269 -12.35 21.11 -8.49
N THR A 270 -13.58 20.99 -8.01
CA THR A 270 -14.70 20.53 -8.83
C THR A 270 -14.84 21.45 -10.03
N PRO A 271 -14.83 20.93 -11.29
CA PRO A 271 -15.00 21.77 -12.46
C PRO A 271 -16.27 22.59 -12.33
N SER A 272 -16.15 23.91 -12.38
CA SER A 272 -17.28 24.83 -12.31
C SER A 272 -17.54 25.41 -13.69
N VAL A 273 -18.79 25.31 -14.14
CA VAL A 273 -19.25 25.95 -15.38
C VAL A 273 -19.27 27.49 -15.22
N ILE A 274 -19.28 27.97 -13.97
CA ILE A 274 -19.28 29.40 -13.66
C ILE A 274 -17.84 29.85 -13.43
N VAL A 275 -17.24 30.50 -14.40
CA VAL A 275 -15.95 31.18 -14.22
C VAL A 275 -16.18 32.37 -13.29
N LYS A 276 -15.82 32.20 -12.00
CA LYS A 276 -15.70 33.34 -11.10
C LYS A 276 -14.60 34.25 -11.64
N LYS A 277 -14.96 35.40 -12.24
CA LYS A 277 -13.98 36.44 -12.54
C LYS A 277 -13.27 36.81 -11.25
N SER A 278 -12.01 36.43 -11.13
CA SER A 278 -11.15 36.96 -10.08
C SER A 278 -11.11 38.48 -10.26
N LYS A 279 -11.57 39.25 -9.28
CA LYS A 279 -11.25 40.65 -9.22
C LYS A 279 -9.74 40.74 -9.03
N ILE A 280 -9.04 41.05 -10.11
CA ILE A 280 -7.65 41.51 -10.05
C ILE A 280 -7.74 42.84 -9.29
N PHE A 281 -7.13 42.89 -8.12
CA PHE A 281 -6.97 44.15 -7.41
C PHE A 281 -6.06 45.01 -8.29
N GLU A 282 -6.67 46.03 -8.95
CA GLU A 282 -5.93 47.17 -9.47
C GLU A 282 -5.45 47.98 -8.24
N PHE A 283 -4.14 48.15 -8.12
CA PHE A 283 -3.51 49.07 -7.19
C PHE A 283 -3.53 50.49 -7.76
#